data_fd0459d31e1051207989cc548cff4f59
#
_entry.id   fd0459d31e1051207989cc548cff4f59
#
_cell.length_a   1.000
_cell.length_b   1.000
_cell.length_c   1.000
_cell.angle_alpha   90.00
_cell.angle_beta   90.00
_cell.angle_gamma   90.00
#
_symmetry.space_group_name_H-M   'P 1'
#
loop_
_entity.id
_entity.type
_entity.pdbx_description
1 polymer ?
#
loop_
_entity_poly.entity_id
_entity_poly.type
_entity_poly.pdbx_seq_one_letter_code
_entity_poly.pdbx_strand_id
1 'polypeptide(L)'
;MMSISNIRKLSMNPHFYSLLIESFLSGYEKPCEIKLPFMALPILLYSESRDKLVNASVRSRIDTLFQSPQIVEENVISGKTRLSGYLDRYNSVKSFCKQAIIILSSEDKIVINEHKIILLQKIDYKSYKNTMVREWLKCAFYLGVVFSKTTEDHLSYYLGVDVK
;
A
#
# COMPACT_ATOMS: atom_id res chain seq x y z
N MET A 1 -12.23 20.36 -1.38
CA MET A 1 -12.49 19.18 -2.22
C MET A 1 -11.56 19.18 -3.42
N MET A 2 -10.75 18.16 -3.59
CA MET A 2 -9.85 18.09 -4.75
C MET A 2 -10.63 17.71 -6.01
N SER A 3 -10.30 18.35 -7.12
CA SER A 3 -10.89 18.02 -8.41
C SER A 3 -10.39 16.64 -8.90
N ILE A 4 -11.16 16.00 -9.77
CA ILE A 4 -10.78 14.73 -10.41
C ILE A 4 -9.42 14.86 -11.12
N SER A 5 -9.16 16.01 -11.72
CA SER A 5 -7.88 16.34 -12.36
C SER A 5 -6.71 16.26 -11.38
N ASN A 6 -6.88 16.79 -10.17
CA ASN A 6 -5.84 16.76 -9.14
C ASN A 6 -5.61 15.35 -8.61
N ILE A 7 -6.66 14.57 -8.46
CA ILE A 7 -6.57 13.15 -8.05
C ILE A 7 -5.77 12.37 -9.11
N ARG A 8 -6.06 12.59 -10.39
CA ARG A 8 -5.30 11.94 -11.48
C ARG A 8 -3.82 12.34 -11.46
N LYS A 9 -3.51 13.62 -11.23
CA LYS A 9 -2.13 14.09 -11.16
C LYS A 9 -1.38 13.41 -10.01
N LEU A 10 -2.00 13.27 -8.84
CA LEU A 10 -1.40 12.57 -7.71
C LEU A 10 -1.19 11.08 -8.00
N SER A 11 -2.19 10.42 -8.58
CA SER A 11 -2.13 8.98 -8.86
C SER A 11 -1.14 8.61 -9.98
N MET A 12 -0.62 9.59 -10.72
CA MET A 12 0.40 9.39 -11.76
C MET A 12 1.74 10.02 -11.39
N ASN A 13 1.90 10.48 -10.14
CA ASN A 13 3.11 11.19 -9.71
C ASN A 13 4.04 10.26 -8.94
N PRO A 14 5.25 9.95 -9.47
CA PRO A 14 6.21 9.09 -8.77
C PRO A 14 6.65 9.63 -7.40
N HIS A 15 6.68 10.95 -7.21
CA HIS A 15 7.02 11.56 -5.92
C HIS A 15 5.96 11.28 -4.87
N PHE A 16 4.68 11.29 -5.26
CA PHE A 16 3.60 10.91 -4.35
C PHE A 16 3.70 9.42 -3.99
N TYR A 17 4.00 8.58 -4.96
CA TYR A 17 4.22 7.15 -4.69
C TYR A 17 5.42 6.93 -3.76
N SER A 18 6.47 7.75 -3.89
CA SER A 18 7.60 7.65 -2.97
C SER A 18 7.20 7.97 -1.53
N LEU A 19 6.32 8.96 -1.32
CA LEU A 19 5.76 9.25 0.01
C LEU A 19 4.92 8.09 0.54
N LEU A 20 4.11 7.49 -0.30
CA LEU A 20 3.31 6.32 0.09
C LEU A 20 4.22 5.15 0.52
N ILE A 21 5.27 4.88 -0.23
CA ILE A 21 6.23 3.83 0.09
C ILE A 21 6.97 4.15 1.40
N GLU A 22 7.40 5.40 1.60
CA GLU A 22 8.03 5.79 2.87
C GLU A 22 7.10 5.54 4.06
N SER A 23 5.83 5.92 3.94
CA SER A 23 4.85 5.72 5.00
C SER A 23 4.58 4.23 5.23
N PHE A 24 4.47 3.44 4.17
CA PHE A 24 4.35 2.00 4.24
C PHE A 24 5.55 1.38 4.99
N LEU A 25 6.76 1.75 4.61
CA LEU A 25 7.98 1.26 5.25
C LEU A 25 8.08 1.70 6.70
N SER A 26 7.58 2.89 7.02
CA SER A 26 7.52 3.37 8.41
C SER A 26 6.62 2.49 9.28
N GLY A 27 5.50 2.01 8.74
CA GLY A 27 4.62 1.07 9.44
C GLY A 27 5.17 -0.34 9.47
N TYR A 28 5.91 -0.75 8.46
CA TYR A 28 6.52 -2.08 8.38
C TYR A 28 7.61 -2.30 9.45
N GLU A 29 8.39 -1.27 9.76
CA GLU A 29 9.36 -1.16 10.89
C GLU A 29 10.59 -2.07 10.84
N LYS A 30 10.77 -2.88 9.80
CA LYS A 30 11.93 -3.79 9.67
C LYS A 30 12.38 -3.81 8.21
N PRO A 31 13.57 -4.36 7.88
CA PRO A 31 13.95 -4.52 6.49
C PRO A 31 12.86 -5.23 5.71
N CYS A 32 12.47 -4.64 4.58
CA CYS A 32 11.29 -5.03 3.81
C CYS A 32 11.72 -5.61 2.47
N GLU A 33 11.21 -6.79 2.12
CA GLU A 33 11.41 -7.34 0.79
C GLU A 33 10.96 -6.34 -0.27
N ILE A 34 11.80 -6.14 -1.30
CA ILE A 34 11.56 -5.11 -2.33
C ILE A 34 10.24 -5.31 -3.07
N LYS A 35 9.75 -6.53 -3.16
CA LYS A 35 8.48 -6.84 -3.83
C LYS A 35 7.25 -6.37 -3.06
N LEU A 36 7.34 -6.17 -1.74
CA LEU A 36 6.19 -5.81 -0.91
C LEU A 36 5.62 -4.43 -1.24
N PRO A 37 6.40 -3.37 -1.46
CA PRO A 37 5.84 -2.11 -1.95
C PRO A 37 5.11 -2.24 -3.29
N PHE A 38 5.58 -3.09 -4.19
CA PHE A 38 4.88 -3.37 -5.46
C PHE A 38 3.51 -3.99 -5.22
N MET A 39 3.37 -4.82 -4.19
CA MET A 39 2.11 -5.45 -3.81
C MET A 39 1.21 -4.49 -3.06
N ALA A 40 1.77 -3.54 -2.32
CA ALA A 40 1.03 -2.59 -1.49
C ALA A 40 0.36 -1.47 -2.31
N LEU A 41 1.06 -0.91 -3.29
CA LEU A 41 0.55 0.22 -4.07
C LEU A 41 -0.79 -0.05 -4.75
N PRO A 42 -1.02 -1.20 -5.41
CA PRO A 42 -2.34 -1.47 -6.00
C PRO A 42 -3.48 -1.46 -5.00
N ILE A 43 -3.23 -1.84 -3.75
CA ILE A 43 -4.23 -1.79 -2.68
C ILE A 43 -4.53 -0.33 -2.31
N LEU A 44 -3.50 0.48 -2.15
CA LEU A 44 -3.62 1.88 -1.74
C LEU A 44 -4.29 2.74 -2.80
N LEU A 45 -4.05 2.45 -4.07
CA LEU A 45 -4.57 3.26 -5.18
C LEU A 45 -6.01 2.93 -5.55
N TYR A 46 -6.55 1.82 -5.07
CA TYR A 46 -7.93 1.43 -5.32
C TYR A 46 -8.79 1.79 -4.12
N SER A 47 -9.80 2.64 -4.34
CA SER A 47 -10.61 3.21 -3.26
C SER A 47 -11.30 2.14 -2.41
N GLU A 48 -11.85 1.09 -3.03
CA GLU A 48 -12.55 0.03 -2.29
C GLU A 48 -11.63 -0.74 -1.34
N SER A 49 -10.39 -1.01 -1.75
CA SER A 49 -9.42 -1.65 -0.85
C SER A 49 -8.82 -0.66 0.15
N ARG A 50 -8.58 0.60 -0.27
CA ARG A 50 -8.06 1.64 0.63
C ARG A 50 -9.05 1.99 1.74
N ASP A 51 -10.35 2.01 1.44
CA ASP A 51 -11.39 2.35 2.43
C ASP A 51 -11.37 1.42 3.65
N LYS A 52 -10.94 0.18 3.48
CA LYS A 52 -10.75 -0.74 4.60
C LYS A 52 -9.62 -0.31 5.54
N LEU A 53 -8.66 0.45 5.04
CA LEU A 53 -7.50 0.89 5.81
C LEU A 53 -7.76 2.17 6.60
N VAL A 54 -8.82 2.91 6.29
CA VAL A 54 -9.16 4.16 6.99
C VAL A 54 -9.34 3.93 8.50
N ASN A 55 -9.95 2.81 8.86
CA ASN A 55 -10.19 2.42 10.24
C ASN A 55 -9.21 1.36 10.76
N ALA A 56 -8.12 1.10 10.02
CA ALA A 56 -7.13 0.12 10.43
C ALA A 56 -6.36 0.61 11.66
N SER A 57 -5.87 -0.35 12.45
CA SER A 57 -5.08 -0.10 13.65
C SER A 57 -3.90 -1.08 13.71
N VAL A 58 -3.08 -0.96 14.73
CA VAL A 58 -1.96 -1.89 14.97
C VAL A 58 -2.42 -3.33 15.18
N ARG A 59 -3.70 -3.55 15.44
CA ARG A 59 -4.31 -4.88 15.61
C ARG A 59 -4.84 -5.47 14.32
N SER A 60 -4.94 -4.69 13.26
CA SER A 60 -5.48 -5.14 11.98
C SER A 60 -4.59 -6.18 11.32
N ARG A 61 -5.20 -7.13 10.63
CA ARG A 61 -4.53 -8.19 9.86
C ARG A 61 -5.13 -8.26 8.46
N ILE A 62 -4.40 -8.87 7.53
CA ILE A 62 -4.85 -9.00 6.15
C ILE A 62 -6.18 -9.74 6.05
N ASP A 63 -6.35 -10.80 6.81
CA ASP A 63 -7.55 -11.61 6.84
C ASP A 63 -8.76 -10.86 7.41
N THR A 64 -8.56 -10.03 8.44
CA THR A 64 -9.66 -9.25 9.02
C THR A 64 -10.07 -8.09 8.11
N LEU A 65 -9.17 -7.58 7.27
CA LEU A 65 -9.46 -6.47 6.37
C LEU A 65 -10.15 -6.91 5.08
N PHE A 66 -9.78 -8.07 4.53
CA PHE A 66 -10.17 -8.45 3.18
C PHE A 66 -10.88 -9.80 3.06
N GLN A 67 -11.09 -10.51 4.15
CA GLN A 67 -11.58 -11.89 4.11
C GLN A 67 -13.05 -12.06 4.50
N SER A 68 -13.64 -11.14 5.28
CA SER A 68 -14.99 -11.34 5.81
C SER A 68 -16.02 -11.27 4.69
N PRO A 69 -16.68 -12.40 4.35
CA PRO A 69 -17.79 -12.36 3.40
C PRO A 69 -18.93 -11.58 4.03
N GLN A 70 -19.54 -10.69 3.25
CA GLN A 70 -20.75 -9.99 3.64
C GLN A 70 -21.91 -10.55 2.82
N ILE A 71 -22.98 -10.90 3.50
CA ILE A 71 -24.21 -11.29 2.84
C ILE A 71 -25.01 -10.01 2.63
N VAL A 72 -25.14 -9.59 1.37
CA VAL A 72 -25.96 -8.45 0.99
C VAL A 72 -27.08 -9.00 0.12
N GLU A 73 -28.31 -8.89 0.60
CA GLU A 73 -29.47 -9.54 0.00
C GLU A 73 -29.23 -11.06 -0.06
N GLU A 74 -29.38 -11.71 -1.20
CA GLU A 74 -29.12 -13.14 -1.34
C GLU A 74 -27.73 -13.46 -1.88
N ASN A 75 -26.85 -12.44 -2.01
CA ASN A 75 -25.53 -12.59 -2.58
C ASN A 75 -24.43 -12.48 -1.52
N VAL A 76 -23.46 -13.37 -1.59
CA VAL A 76 -22.27 -13.33 -0.75
C VAL A 76 -21.21 -12.48 -1.45
N ILE A 77 -20.90 -11.33 -0.86
CA ILE A 77 -19.78 -10.49 -1.31
C ILE A 77 -18.55 -10.93 -0.51
N SER A 78 -17.64 -11.65 -1.16
CA SER A 78 -16.40 -12.08 -0.51
C SER A 78 -15.45 -10.91 -0.33
N GLY A 79 -14.55 -11.00 0.65
CA GLY A 79 -13.48 -10.03 0.84
C GLY A 79 -12.61 -9.87 -0.40
N LYS A 80 -12.52 -10.90 -1.24
CA LYS A 80 -11.82 -10.87 -2.53
C LYS A 80 -12.44 -9.90 -3.52
N THR A 81 -13.72 -9.57 -3.41
CA THR A 81 -14.37 -8.57 -4.27
C THR A 81 -13.71 -7.20 -4.13
N ARG A 82 -13.23 -6.85 -2.93
CA ARG A 82 -12.52 -5.59 -2.68
C ARG A 82 -11.13 -5.56 -3.33
N LEU A 83 -10.60 -6.72 -3.70
CA LEU A 83 -9.35 -6.87 -4.42
C LEU A 83 -9.57 -7.19 -5.91
N SER A 84 -10.81 -7.05 -6.40
CA SER A 84 -11.14 -7.28 -7.80
C SER A 84 -10.30 -6.38 -8.71
N GLY A 85 -9.74 -6.96 -9.77
CA GLY A 85 -8.85 -6.24 -10.69
C GLY A 85 -7.45 -5.95 -10.15
N TYR A 86 -7.08 -6.54 -9.02
CA TYR A 86 -5.79 -6.29 -8.36
C TYR A 86 -4.60 -6.55 -9.30
N LEU A 87 -4.59 -7.66 -10.04
CA LEU A 87 -3.48 -8.02 -10.93
C LEU A 87 -3.29 -6.97 -12.04
N ASP A 88 -4.38 -6.48 -12.62
CA ASP A 88 -4.32 -5.43 -13.65
C ASP A 88 -3.76 -4.13 -13.06
N ARG A 89 -4.17 -3.76 -11.86
CA ARG A 89 -3.65 -2.58 -11.17
C ARG A 89 -2.17 -2.77 -10.81
N TYR A 90 -1.79 -3.96 -10.35
CA TYR A 90 -0.40 -4.29 -10.06
C TYR A 90 0.48 -4.05 -11.29
N ASN A 91 0.07 -4.55 -12.44
CA ASN A 91 0.81 -4.38 -13.69
C ASN A 91 0.84 -2.89 -14.14
N SER A 92 -0.24 -2.15 -13.92
CA SER A 92 -0.33 -0.74 -14.29
C SER A 92 0.59 0.17 -13.47
N VAL A 93 0.80 -0.13 -12.18
CA VAL A 93 1.59 0.73 -11.30
C VAL A 93 3.05 0.30 -11.17
N LYS A 94 3.41 -0.83 -11.75
CA LYS A 94 4.74 -1.42 -11.57
C LYS A 94 5.88 -0.48 -11.96
N SER A 95 5.77 0.23 -13.09
CA SER A 95 6.79 1.18 -13.54
C SER A 95 6.87 2.40 -12.62
N PHE A 96 5.75 2.91 -12.12
CA PHE A 96 5.70 4.04 -11.18
C PHE A 96 6.32 3.66 -9.84
N CYS A 97 6.11 2.44 -9.39
CA CYS A 97 6.73 1.92 -8.16
C CYS A 97 8.26 1.87 -8.30
N LYS A 98 8.75 1.39 -9.44
CA LYS A 98 10.20 1.39 -9.74
C LYS A 98 10.77 2.80 -9.68
N GLN A 99 10.11 3.78 -10.31
CA GLN A 99 10.52 5.18 -10.29
C GLN A 99 10.54 5.74 -8.88
N ALA A 100 9.52 5.44 -8.08
CA ALA A 100 9.43 5.88 -6.70
C ALA A 100 10.59 5.34 -5.84
N ILE A 101 10.93 4.07 -6.01
CA ILE A 101 12.06 3.45 -5.30
C ILE A 101 13.38 4.10 -5.72
N ILE A 102 13.57 4.41 -7.02
CA ILE A 102 14.75 5.12 -7.50
C ILE A 102 14.84 6.51 -6.87
N ILE A 103 13.71 7.23 -6.78
CA ILE A 103 13.66 8.55 -6.12
C ILE A 103 14.11 8.45 -4.66
N LEU A 104 13.55 7.50 -3.91
CA LEU A 104 13.89 7.30 -2.50
C LEU A 104 15.37 6.96 -2.33
N SER A 105 15.91 6.13 -3.20
CA SER A 105 17.33 5.77 -3.16
C SER A 105 18.22 6.97 -3.49
N SER A 106 17.87 7.76 -4.51
CA SER A 106 18.64 8.92 -4.93
C SER A 106 18.61 10.07 -3.89
N GLU A 107 17.57 10.13 -3.08
CA GLU A 107 17.41 11.10 -2.00
C GLU A 107 17.97 10.61 -0.66
N ASP A 108 18.65 9.48 -0.65
CA ASP A 108 19.24 8.86 0.55
C ASP A 108 18.22 8.57 1.66
N LYS A 109 16.98 8.26 1.29
CA LYS A 109 15.92 7.92 2.24
C LYS A 109 15.85 6.43 2.51
N ILE A 110 16.32 5.62 1.58
CA ILE A 110 16.38 4.17 1.70
C ILE A 110 17.75 3.66 1.26
N VAL A 111 18.09 2.47 1.74
CA VAL A 111 19.22 1.67 1.23
C VAL A 111 18.66 0.33 0.78
N ILE A 112 19.09 -0.14 -0.39
CA ILE A 112 18.75 -1.46 -0.90
C ILE A 112 19.94 -2.38 -0.67
N ASN A 113 19.73 -3.44 0.08
CA ASN A 113 20.72 -4.46 0.37
C ASN A 113 20.16 -5.82 -0.05
N GLU A 114 20.74 -6.42 -1.10
CA GLU A 114 20.24 -7.63 -1.74
C GLU A 114 18.79 -7.42 -2.22
N HIS A 115 17.83 -8.10 -1.59
CA HIS A 115 16.41 -8.01 -1.96
C HIS A 115 15.59 -7.21 -0.96
N LYS A 116 16.24 -6.49 -0.04
CA LYS A 116 15.55 -5.79 1.04
C LYS A 116 15.79 -4.30 0.98
N ILE A 117 14.75 -3.55 1.30
CA ILE A 117 14.77 -2.11 1.47
C ILE A 117 14.88 -1.80 2.96
N ILE A 118 15.84 -0.95 3.30
CA ILE A 118 16.02 -0.45 4.65
C ILE A 118 15.68 1.04 4.64
N LEU A 119 14.68 1.43 5.41
CA LEU A 119 14.29 2.83 5.56
C LEU A 119 15.24 3.51 6.54
N LEU A 120 15.86 4.61 6.13
CA LEU A 120 16.85 5.32 6.96
C LEU A 120 16.21 6.25 7.98
N GLN A 121 15.03 6.81 7.66
CA GLN A 121 14.31 7.70 8.56
C GLN A 121 12.81 7.51 8.38
N LYS A 122 12.12 7.23 9.48
CA LYS A 122 10.65 7.10 9.48
C LYS A 122 10.00 8.46 9.26
N ILE A 123 8.85 8.46 8.59
CA ILE A 123 8.00 9.65 8.47
C ILE A 123 6.76 9.47 9.34
N ASP A 124 6.23 10.59 9.83
CA ASP A 124 4.99 10.63 10.58
C ASP A 124 3.90 11.24 9.70
N TYR A 125 2.90 10.43 9.34
CA TYR A 125 1.79 10.90 8.51
C TYR A 125 1.02 12.05 9.17
N LYS A 126 1.04 12.14 10.49
CA LYS A 126 0.35 13.19 11.25
C LYS A 126 0.97 14.58 11.04
N SER A 127 2.22 14.65 10.61
CA SER A 127 2.92 15.91 10.38
C SER A 127 2.47 16.61 9.10
N TYR A 128 1.75 15.93 8.21
CA TYR A 128 1.30 16.49 6.94
C TYR A 128 -0.01 17.28 7.14
N LYS A 129 -0.01 18.52 6.66
CA LYS A 129 -1.14 19.44 6.84
C LYS A 129 -2.33 19.15 5.93
N ASN A 130 -2.06 18.69 4.70
CA ASN A 130 -3.11 18.36 3.75
C ASN A 130 -3.87 17.11 4.24
N THR A 131 -5.17 17.25 4.50
CA THR A 131 -5.99 16.18 5.07
C THR A 131 -6.03 14.95 4.20
N MET A 132 -6.14 15.11 2.88
CA MET A 132 -6.21 14.00 1.94
C MET A 132 -4.87 13.26 1.87
N VAL A 133 -3.76 13.98 1.78
CA VAL A 133 -2.42 13.37 1.78
C VAL A 133 -2.19 12.62 3.09
N ARG A 134 -2.55 13.24 4.22
CA ARG A 134 -2.44 12.60 5.55
C ARG A 134 -3.20 11.28 5.60
N GLU A 135 -4.43 11.26 5.09
CA GLU A 135 -5.27 10.05 5.08
C GLU A 135 -4.64 8.94 4.22
N TRP A 136 -4.14 9.26 3.03
CA TRP A 136 -3.45 8.29 2.18
C TRP A 136 -2.19 7.74 2.85
N LEU A 137 -1.40 8.61 3.47
CA LEU A 137 -0.18 8.19 4.19
C LEU A 137 -0.52 7.36 5.41
N LYS A 138 -1.60 7.66 6.11
CA LYS A 138 -2.12 6.84 7.21
C LYS A 138 -2.47 5.44 6.72
N CYS A 139 -3.20 5.34 5.62
CA CYS A 139 -3.55 4.05 5.03
C CYS A 139 -2.30 3.25 4.65
N ALA A 140 -1.31 3.91 4.05
CA ALA A 140 -0.04 3.29 3.70
C ALA A 140 0.71 2.78 4.94
N PHE A 141 0.75 3.58 6.00
CA PHE A 141 1.38 3.20 7.26
C PHE A 141 0.75 1.93 7.84
N TYR A 142 -0.56 1.89 7.95
CA TYR A 142 -1.24 0.72 8.52
C TYR A 142 -1.19 -0.50 7.60
N LEU A 143 -1.14 -0.30 6.29
CA LEU A 143 -0.88 -1.41 5.38
C LEU A 143 0.51 -2.01 5.62
N GLY A 144 1.50 -1.18 5.90
CA GLY A 144 2.84 -1.62 6.31
C GLY A 144 2.79 -2.45 7.59
N VAL A 145 2.03 -2.00 8.59
CA VAL A 145 1.82 -2.74 9.85
C VAL A 145 1.20 -4.11 9.55
N VAL A 146 0.17 -4.14 8.72
CA VAL A 146 -0.54 -5.39 8.34
C VAL A 146 0.41 -6.35 7.62
N PHE A 147 1.16 -5.86 6.64
CA PHE A 147 2.12 -6.68 5.88
C PHE A 147 3.24 -7.21 6.78
N SER A 148 3.67 -6.45 7.78
CA SER A 148 4.73 -6.88 8.71
C SER A 148 4.36 -8.11 9.54
N LYS A 149 3.07 -8.38 9.67
CA LYS A 149 2.53 -9.52 10.43
C LYS A 149 2.15 -10.70 9.54
N THR A 150 2.32 -10.57 8.22
CA THR A 150 1.83 -11.54 7.26
C THR A 150 3.02 -12.15 6.52
N THR A 151 3.01 -13.47 6.30
CA THR A 151 4.02 -14.14 5.48
C THR A 151 3.80 -13.83 4.00
N GLU A 152 4.88 -13.91 3.20
CA GLU A 152 4.79 -13.71 1.76
C GLU A 152 3.82 -14.68 1.08
N ASP A 153 3.85 -15.95 1.47
CA ASP A 153 2.97 -16.97 0.91
C ASP A 153 1.50 -16.62 1.19
N HIS A 154 1.22 -16.12 2.39
CA HIS A 154 -0.11 -15.71 2.78
C HIS A 154 -0.58 -14.49 1.99
N LEU A 155 0.30 -13.51 1.78
CA LEU A 155 0.03 -12.34 0.95
C LEU A 155 -0.27 -12.74 -0.50
N SER A 156 0.57 -13.60 -1.08
CA SER A 156 0.36 -14.10 -2.46
C SER A 156 -0.97 -14.82 -2.59
N TYR A 157 -1.33 -15.61 -1.60
CA TYR A 157 -2.62 -16.31 -1.57
C TYR A 157 -3.80 -15.35 -1.57
N TYR A 158 -3.78 -14.33 -0.68
CA TYR A 158 -4.89 -13.36 -0.59
C TYR A 158 -4.97 -12.45 -1.81
N LEU A 159 -3.85 -12.04 -2.35
CA LEU A 159 -3.81 -11.11 -3.48
C LEU A 159 -3.93 -11.80 -4.83
N GLY A 160 -3.77 -13.13 -4.87
CA GLY A 160 -3.85 -13.88 -6.11
C GLY A 160 -2.70 -13.59 -7.07
N VAL A 161 -1.56 -13.15 -6.55
CA VAL A 161 -0.38 -12.79 -7.35
C VAL A 161 0.80 -13.61 -6.87
N ASP A 162 1.48 -14.28 -7.80
CA ASP A 162 2.76 -14.94 -7.54
C ASP A 162 3.86 -13.98 -7.99
N VAL A 163 4.46 -13.30 -7.03
CA VAL A 163 5.52 -12.32 -7.26
C VAL A 163 6.85 -12.99 -6.99
N LYS A 164 7.42 -13.60 -8.04
CA LYS A 164 8.77 -14.15 -8.00
C LYS A 164 9.80 -13.11 -8.39
#